data_55f315ffce0038b4c60b8fab14536eae
#
_entry.id   55f315ffce0038b4c60b8fab14536eae
#
_cell.length_a   1.000
_cell.length_b   1.000
_cell.length_c   1.000
_cell.angle_alpha   90.00
_cell.angle_beta   90.00
_cell.angle_gamma   90.00
#
_symmetry.space_group_name_H-M   'P 1'
#
loop_
_entity.id
_entity.type
_entity.pdbx_description
1 polymer ?
#
loop_
_entity_poly.entity_id
_entity_poly.type
_entity_poly.pdbx_seq_one_letter_code
_entity_poly.pdbx_strand_id
1 'polypeptide(L)'
;MRRLLFMLLAMAALTVQGKVIKVLAIGNSFSEDAVEQYLYELAAAQGDSLVIGNAYIPGCSLEIHLDNLKGARRKYAYRKIVGGVKTEEKAVTLQRIILDEPWDIITLQQASLLSGLPDSYKNLPTLQHQVKLLATNPKVAIWWHMTWAYAKSFKNANFEIYGSDQQRMLNDIINCVRNEVPKANISRIIPTGMAIHLMRYRKGDTLNRDGYHLSYTIGRYTAACTWCEMLTGRIVDGNQYWPSTIKMDDAKLCQQEAHEAVFMQNLRRYAIF
;
A
#
# COMPACT_ATOMS: atom_id res chain seq x y z
N MET A 1 2.17 -67.51 11.00
CA MET A 1 2.34 -66.63 9.84
C MET A 1 1.65 -65.30 10.09
N ARG A 2 2.40 -64.30 10.55
CA ARG A 2 1.88 -62.92 10.83
C ARG A 2 2.01 -62.14 9.55
N ARG A 3 0.90 -61.72 8.95
CA ARG A 3 0.89 -60.78 7.82
C ARG A 3 1.00 -59.35 8.37
N LEU A 4 2.15 -58.71 8.15
CA LEU A 4 2.32 -57.25 8.37
C LEU A 4 1.62 -56.52 7.22
N LEU A 5 0.59 -55.75 7.57
CA LEU A 5 -0.08 -54.84 6.64
C LEU A 5 0.65 -53.50 6.71
N PHE A 6 1.45 -53.17 5.71
CA PHE A 6 2.02 -51.83 5.56
C PHE A 6 0.94 -50.88 5.02
N MET A 7 0.37 -50.00 5.88
CA MET A 7 -0.39 -48.87 5.41
C MET A 7 0.57 -47.79 4.91
N LEU A 8 0.67 -47.62 3.60
CA LEU A 8 1.28 -46.42 2.99
C LEU A 8 0.33 -45.23 3.23
N LEU A 9 0.68 -44.33 4.15
CA LEU A 9 0.08 -43.02 4.22
C LEU A 9 0.62 -42.17 3.06
N ALA A 10 -0.14 -42.05 1.99
CA ALA A 10 0.12 -41.07 0.95
C ALA A 10 -0.20 -39.69 1.54
N MET A 11 0.81 -38.92 2.02
CA MET A 11 0.68 -37.49 2.25
C MET A 11 0.45 -36.84 0.90
N ALA A 12 -0.80 -36.50 0.59
CA ALA A 12 -1.12 -35.57 -0.48
C ALA A 12 -0.56 -34.22 -0.08
N ALA A 13 0.60 -33.86 -0.60
CA ALA A 13 1.11 -32.50 -0.55
C ALA A 13 0.11 -31.63 -1.33
N LEU A 14 -0.78 -30.95 -0.63
CA LEU A 14 -1.59 -29.87 -1.20
C LEU A 14 -0.61 -28.78 -1.63
N THR A 15 -0.19 -28.80 -2.88
CA THR A 15 0.52 -27.70 -3.48
C THR A 15 -0.45 -26.51 -3.50
N VAL A 16 -0.29 -25.61 -2.55
CA VAL A 16 -0.98 -24.33 -2.59
C VAL A 16 -0.43 -23.59 -3.81
N GLN A 17 -1.18 -23.64 -4.90
CA GLN A 17 -0.81 -22.92 -6.12
C GLN A 17 -0.79 -21.43 -5.80
N GLY A 18 0.35 -20.79 -6.01
CA GLY A 18 0.52 -19.34 -5.81
C GLY A 18 -0.46 -18.55 -6.66
N LYS A 19 -0.97 -17.46 -6.12
CA LYS A 19 -1.87 -16.55 -6.84
C LYS A 19 -1.05 -15.55 -7.65
N VAL A 20 -1.57 -15.15 -8.81
CA VAL A 20 -1.12 -13.94 -9.49
C VAL A 20 -2.11 -12.83 -9.13
N ILE A 21 -1.65 -11.79 -8.46
CA ILE A 21 -2.46 -10.64 -8.05
C ILE A 21 -1.99 -9.43 -8.82
N LYS A 22 -2.90 -8.75 -9.50
CA LYS A 22 -2.63 -7.55 -10.29
C LYS A 22 -3.11 -6.32 -9.52
N VAL A 23 -2.18 -5.47 -9.09
CA VAL A 23 -2.47 -4.27 -8.32
C VAL A 23 -1.97 -3.02 -9.01
N LEU A 24 -2.83 -2.00 -9.09
CA LEU A 24 -2.47 -0.67 -9.56
C LEU A 24 -2.54 0.33 -8.40
N ALA A 25 -1.45 1.00 -8.09
CA ALA A 25 -1.44 2.16 -7.23
C ALA A 25 -1.64 3.43 -8.07
N ILE A 26 -2.68 4.21 -7.80
CA ILE A 26 -2.85 5.57 -8.33
C ILE A 26 -2.44 6.53 -7.23
N GLY A 27 -1.26 7.17 -7.39
CA GLY A 27 -0.68 7.92 -6.29
C GLY A 27 0.46 8.85 -6.68
N ASN A 28 1.41 8.97 -5.78
CA ASN A 28 2.52 9.91 -5.85
C ASN A 28 3.78 9.27 -5.22
N SER A 29 4.71 10.08 -4.70
CA SER A 29 5.94 9.55 -4.06
C SER A 29 5.66 8.62 -2.87
N PHE A 30 4.48 8.67 -2.26
CA PHE A 30 4.13 7.77 -1.17
C PHE A 30 3.73 6.38 -1.69
N SER A 31 3.06 6.28 -2.84
CA SER A 31 2.89 4.98 -3.49
C SER A 31 4.22 4.42 -4.00
N GLU A 32 5.12 5.26 -4.55
CA GLU A 32 6.47 4.84 -4.91
C GLU A 32 7.19 4.19 -3.73
N ASP A 33 7.20 4.85 -2.57
CA ASP A 33 7.84 4.34 -1.37
C ASP A 33 7.23 3.02 -0.86
N ALA A 34 5.94 2.79 -1.13
CA ALA A 34 5.22 1.62 -0.62
C ALA A 34 5.28 0.40 -1.54
N VAL A 35 5.27 0.57 -2.88
CA VAL A 35 5.04 -0.55 -3.80
C VAL A 35 6.20 -0.85 -4.76
N GLU A 36 7.14 0.09 -4.96
CA GLU A 36 8.16 -0.09 -6.01
C GLU A 36 9.42 -0.80 -5.55
N GLN A 37 9.51 -1.14 -4.26
CA GLN A 37 10.66 -1.83 -3.68
C GLN A 37 10.19 -2.86 -2.65
N TYR A 38 10.75 -4.07 -2.66
CA TYR A 38 10.50 -5.15 -1.72
C TYR A 38 9.14 -5.86 -1.81
N LEU A 39 8.09 -5.22 -2.30
CA LEU A 39 6.73 -5.78 -2.29
C LEU A 39 6.63 -7.04 -3.14
N TYR A 40 7.25 -7.04 -4.33
CA TYR A 40 7.26 -8.22 -5.20
C TYR A 40 7.96 -9.41 -4.54
N GLU A 41 9.14 -9.19 -3.99
CA GLU A 41 9.98 -10.22 -3.36
C GLU A 41 9.32 -10.78 -2.10
N LEU A 42 8.66 -9.95 -1.30
CA LEU A 42 7.88 -10.39 -0.13
C LEU A 42 6.77 -11.36 -0.52
N ALA A 43 5.99 -11.03 -1.56
CA ALA A 43 4.92 -11.90 -2.05
C ALA A 43 5.49 -13.18 -2.67
N ALA A 44 6.58 -13.09 -3.44
CA ALA A 44 7.25 -14.24 -4.04
C ALA A 44 7.78 -15.21 -2.98
N ALA A 45 8.31 -14.70 -1.86
CA ALA A 45 8.75 -15.52 -0.74
C ALA A 45 7.60 -16.30 -0.05
N GLN A 46 6.35 -15.85 -0.24
CA GLN A 46 5.14 -16.55 0.21
C GLN A 46 4.53 -17.45 -0.86
N GLY A 47 5.17 -17.55 -2.03
CA GLY A 47 4.71 -18.36 -3.17
C GLY A 47 3.65 -17.67 -4.04
N ASP A 48 3.36 -16.38 -3.82
CA ASP A 48 2.44 -15.59 -4.65
C ASP A 48 3.23 -14.74 -5.66
N SER A 49 2.61 -14.34 -6.76
CA SER A 49 3.20 -13.46 -7.76
C SER A 49 2.39 -12.17 -7.88
N LEU A 50 3.07 -11.04 -8.05
CA LEU A 50 2.42 -9.74 -8.24
C LEU A 50 2.73 -9.16 -9.61
N VAL A 51 1.72 -8.56 -10.23
CA VAL A 51 1.87 -7.53 -11.26
C VAL A 51 1.54 -6.20 -10.59
N ILE A 52 2.55 -5.35 -10.44
CA ILE A 52 2.42 -4.08 -9.71
C ILE A 52 2.49 -2.94 -10.73
N GLY A 53 1.44 -2.14 -10.81
CA GLY A 53 1.43 -0.86 -11.53
C GLY A 53 1.48 0.30 -10.55
N ASN A 54 2.21 1.37 -10.89
CA ASN A 54 2.17 2.64 -10.17
C ASN A 54 1.94 3.77 -11.16
N ALA A 55 0.75 4.40 -11.10
CA ALA A 55 0.41 5.61 -11.84
C ALA A 55 0.92 6.82 -11.05
N TYR A 56 2.16 7.23 -11.34
CA TYR A 56 2.94 8.15 -10.53
C TYR A 56 2.93 9.57 -11.09
N ILE A 57 2.63 10.54 -10.22
CA ILE A 57 2.95 11.96 -10.39
C ILE A 57 3.41 12.50 -9.02
N PRO A 58 4.56 13.20 -8.92
CA PRO A 58 5.03 13.76 -7.65
C PRO A 58 3.97 14.65 -7.00
N GLY A 59 3.68 14.45 -5.70
CA GLY A 59 2.76 15.28 -4.93
C GLY A 59 1.31 15.32 -5.42
N CYS A 60 0.91 14.42 -6.31
CA CYS A 60 -0.43 14.43 -6.93
C CYS A 60 -1.53 14.21 -5.90
N SER A 61 -2.53 15.10 -5.88
CA SER A 61 -3.73 15.01 -5.06
C SER A 61 -4.87 14.31 -5.79
N LEU A 62 -5.91 13.94 -5.06
CA LEU A 62 -7.16 13.39 -5.63
C LEU A 62 -7.78 14.31 -6.69
N GLU A 63 -7.75 15.62 -6.46
CA GLU A 63 -8.24 16.61 -7.41
C GLU A 63 -7.44 16.59 -8.71
N ILE A 64 -6.09 16.61 -8.61
CA ILE A 64 -5.21 16.55 -9.78
C ILE A 64 -5.37 15.23 -10.55
N HIS A 65 -5.54 14.10 -9.85
CA HIS A 65 -5.84 12.83 -10.51
C HIS A 65 -7.14 12.87 -11.29
N LEU A 66 -8.21 13.44 -10.70
CA LEU A 66 -9.51 13.56 -11.36
C LEU A 66 -9.44 14.48 -12.59
N ASP A 67 -8.77 15.62 -12.49
CA ASP A 67 -8.60 16.57 -13.58
C ASP A 67 -7.78 15.98 -14.73
N ASN A 68 -6.73 15.23 -14.40
CA ASN A 68 -5.92 14.54 -15.40
C ASN A 68 -6.72 13.43 -16.09
N LEU A 69 -7.57 12.71 -15.34
CA LEU A 69 -8.43 11.69 -15.90
C LEU A 69 -9.45 12.30 -16.87
N LYS A 70 -10.20 13.33 -16.44
CA LYS A 70 -11.19 14.02 -17.27
C LYS A 70 -10.59 14.66 -18.52
N GLY A 71 -9.42 15.26 -18.38
CA GLY A 71 -8.72 15.95 -19.48
C GLY A 71 -7.85 15.04 -20.33
N ALA A 72 -7.83 13.73 -20.10
CA ALA A 72 -6.96 12.76 -20.77
C ALA A 72 -5.48 13.22 -20.81
N ARG A 73 -5.00 13.85 -19.72
CA ARG A 73 -3.69 14.50 -19.70
C ARG A 73 -2.57 13.47 -19.56
N ARG A 74 -1.56 13.58 -20.42
CA ARG A 74 -0.36 12.70 -20.43
C ARG A 74 0.67 13.18 -19.40
N LYS A 75 0.36 13.06 -18.12
CA LYS A 75 1.17 13.56 -17.00
C LYS A 75 1.85 12.48 -16.17
N TYR A 76 1.46 11.20 -16.35
CA TYR A 76 1.95 10.13 -15.51
C TYR A 76 3.26 9.54 -15.99
N ALA A 77 4.13 9.19 -15.04
CA ALA A 77 5.10 8.12 -15.21
C ALA A 77 4.40 6.81 -14.80
N TYR A 78 4.22 5.89 -15.74
CA TYR A 78 3.69 4.58 -15.47
C TYR A 78 4.84 3.62 -15.21
N ARG A 79 4.95 3.19 -13.97
CA ARG A 79 5.97 2.24 -13.54
C ARG A 79 5.30 0.90 -13.30
N LYS A 80 5.83 -0.16 -13.92
CA LYS A 80 5.23 -1.50 -13.86
C LYS A 80 6.29 -2.52 -13.47
N ILE A 81 5.95 -3.41 -12.54
CA ILE A 81 6.82 -4.50 -12.08
C ILE A 81 6.14 -5.82 -12.43
N VAL A 82 6.81 -6.63 -13.24
CA VAL A 82 6.37 -7.97 -13.64
C VAL A 82 7.55 -8.91 -13.49
N GLY A 83 7.38 -10.02 -12.79
CA GLY A 83 8.46 -10.97 -12.54
C GLY A 83 9.67 -10.34 -11.81
N GLY A 84 9.42 -9.31 -10.98
CA GLY A 84 10.47 -8.56 -10.27
C GLY A 84 11.20 -7.52 -11.15
N VAL A 85 10.88 -7.41 -12.43
CA VAL A 85 11.51 -6.45 -13.35
C VAL A 85 10.66 -5.19 -13.47
N LYS A 86 11.26 -4.03 -13.12
CA LYS A 86 10.60 -2.72 -13.22
C LYS A 86 10.85 -2.09 -14.59
N THR A 87 9.77 -1.61 -15.21
CA THR A 87 9.77 -0.78 -16.42
C THR A 87 9.11 0.57 -16.15
N GLU A 88 9.40 1.58 -16.96
CA GLU A 88 8.78 2.90 -16.88
C GLU A 88 8.39 3.41 -18.27
N GLU A 89 7.13 3.86 -18.42
CA GLU A 89 6.61 4.61 -19.57
C GLU A 89 6.24 6.01 -19.09
N LYS A 90 6.78 7.04 -19.75
CA LYS A 90 6.56 8.46 -19.37
C LYS A 90 5.47 9.10 -20.24
N ALA A 91 4.92 10.19 -19.74
CA ALA A 91 3.91 10.98 -20.43
C ALA A 91 2.70 10.14 -20.86
N VAL A 92 2.15 9.35 -19.94
CA VAL A 92 0.99 8.46 -20.15
C VAL A 92 -0.27 9.09 -19.56
N THR A 93 -1.44 8.73 -20.08
CA THR A 93 -2.73 9.08 -19.47
C THR A 93 -3.13 8.06 -18.41
N LEU A 94 -3.93 8.48 -17.42
CA LEU A 94 -4.44 7.55 -16.42
C LEU A 94 -5.36 6.48 -17.03
N GLN A 95 -6.14 6.83 -18.06
CA GLN A 95 -6.96 5.88 -18.81
C GLN A 95 -6.12 4.74 -19.39
N ARG A 96 -4.99 5.08 -20.06
CA ARG A 96 -4.09 4.07 -20.65
C ARG A 96 -3.58 3.11 -19.58
N ILE A 97 -3.23 3.62 -18.39
CA ILE A 97 -2.72 2.81 -17.29
C ILE A 97 -3.79 1.89 -16.72
N ILE A 98 -5.01 2.39 -16.50
CA ILE A 98 -6.12 1.60 -15.99
C ILE A 98 -6.49 0.47 -16.96
N LEU A 99 -6.41 0.72 -18.27
CA LEU A 99 -6.75 -0.25 -19.31
C LEU A 99 -5.64 -1.26 -19.60
N ASP A 100 -4.45 -1.10 -19.03
CA ASP A 100 -3.28 -1.94 -19.35
C ASP A 100 -3.42 -3.38 -18.89
N GLU A 101 -4.02 -3.60 -17.74
CA GLU A 101 -4.23 -4.93 -17.16
C GLU A 101 -5.66 -5.08 -16.62
N PRO A 102 -6.18 -6.29 -16.53
CA PRO A 102 -7.39 -6.56 -15.76
C PRO A 102 -7.05 -6.56 -14.27
N TRP A 103 -6.84 -5.38 -13.71
CA TRP A 103 -6.45 -5.18 -12.32
C TRP A 103 -7.42 -5.84 -11.35
N ASP A 104 -6.92 -6.60 -10.38
CA ASP A 104 -7.73 -7.17 -9.30
C ASP A 104 -8.02 -6.10 -8.24
N ILE A 105 -7.02 -5.25 -7.99
CA ILE A 105 -7.07 -4.19 -6.99
C ILE A 105 -6.52 -2.90 -7.59
N ILE A 106 -7.26 -1.80 -7.41
CA ILE A 106 -6.74 -0.46 -7.68
C ILE A 106 -6.79 0.32 -6.37
N THR A 107 -5.68 0.93 -5.99
CA THR A 107 -5.62 1.75 -4.78
C THR A 107 -5.63 3.23 -5.10
N LEU A 108 -6.31 4.00 -4.27
CA LEU A 108 -6.28 5.46 -4.26
C LEU A 108 -5.65 5.93 -2.94
N GLN A 109 -5.04 7.10 -2.97
CA GLN A 109 -4.48 7.79 -1.81
C GLN A 109 -4.57 9.30 -1.98
N GLN A 110 -4.46 10.06 -0.89
CA GLN A 110 -4.33 11.52 -0.96
C GLN A 110 -2.86 11.95 -1.00
N ALA A 111 -2.57 13.14 -1.50
CA ALA A 111 -1.27 13.79 -1.32
C ALA A 111 -1.00 13.98 0.18
N SER A 112 0.24 13.72 0.60
CA SER A 112 0.59 13.65 2.03
C SER A 112 0.23 14.91 2.83
N LEU A 113 0.45 16.09 2.23
CA LEU A 113 0.10 17.35 2.88
C LEU A 113 -1.41 17.56 3.07
N LEU A 114 -2.25 16.90 2.27
CA LEU A 114 -3.70 17.01 2.30
C LEU A 114 -4.38 15.83 3.00
N SER A 115 -3.62 14.80 3.37
CA SER A 115 -4.18 13.53 3.82
C SER A 115 -4.96 13.59 5.16
N GLY A 116 -4.73 14.62 5.98
CA GLY A 116 -5.50 14.90 7.20
C GLY A 116 -6.52 16.04 7.05
N LEU A 117 -6.80 16.52 5.83
CA LEU A 117 -7.73 17.62 5.57
C LEU A 117 -9.02 17.11 4.92
N PRO A 118 -10.16 17.06 5.64
CA PRO A 118 -11.42 16.48 5.16
C PRO A 118 -11.90 17.06 3.82
N ASP A 119 -11.84 18.38 3.65
CA ASP A 119 -12.30 19.07 2.44
C ASP A 119 -11.57 18.64 1.17
N SER A 120 -10.34 18.11 1.32
CA SER A 120 -9.54 17.62 0.20
C SER A 120 -10.05 16.31 -0.40
N TYR A 121 -10.99 15.64 0.28
CA TYR A 121 -11.56 14.35 -0.15
C TYR A 121 -12.83 14.51 -1.01
N LYS A 122 -13.34 15.71 -1.22
CA LYS A 122 -14.60 15.98 -1.96
C LYS A 122 -14.66 15.33 -3.34
N ASN A 123 -13.50 15.16 -3.99
CA ASN A 123 -13.40 14.56 -5.32
C ASN A 123 -13.23 13.04 -5.30
N LEU A 124 -13.02 12.41 -4.13
CA LEU A 124 -12.76 10.98 -4.02
C LEU A 124 -13.91 10.11 -4.55
N PRO A 125 -15.20 10.38 -4.24
CA PRO A 125 -16.30 9.57 -4.77
C PRO A 125 -16.35 9.57 -6.30
N THR A 126 -16.15 10.75 -6.92
CA THR A 126 -16.16 10.88 -8.39
C THR A 126 -14.96 10.17 -9.01
N LEU A 127 -13.76 10.34 -8.46
CA LEU A 127 -12.55 9.68 -8.96
C LEU A 127 -12.69 8.16 -8.86
N GLN A 128 -13.12 7.63 -7.71
CA GLN A 128 -13.35 6.21 -7.48
C GLN A 128 -14.33 5.63 -8.50
N HIS A 129 -15.46 6.30 -8.70
CA HIS A 129 -16.46 5.87 -9.65
C HIS A 129 -15.91 5.78 -11.09
N GLN A 130 -15.21 6.82 -11.55
CA GLN A 130 -14.63 6.86 -12.88
C GLN A 130 -13.52 5.81 -13.08
N VAL A 131 -12.64 5.63 -12.08
CA VAL A 131 -11.61 4.59 -12.12
C VAL A 131 -12.25 3.20 -12.24
N LYS A 132 -13.30 2.94 -11.45
CA LYS A 132 -14.01 1.66 -11.47
C LYS A 132 -14.71 1.39 -12.80
N LEU A 133 -15.30 2.42 -13.42
CA LEU A 133 -15.96 2.30 -14.73
C LEU A 133 -14.96 1.99 -15.87
N LEU A 134 -13.73 2.50 -15.77
CA LEU A 134 -12.69 2.28 -16.77
C LEU A 134 -11.97 0.93 -16.62
N ALA A 135 -12.01 0.34 -15.45
CA ALA A 135 -11.31 -0.93 -15.20
C ALA A 135 -11.92 -2.06 -16.04
N THR A 136 -11.06 -2.85 -16.68
CA THR A 136 -11.47 -3.96 -17.56
C THR A 136 -11.91 -5.21 -16.79
N ASN A 137 -11.49 -5.35 -15.53
CA ASN A 137 -11.95 -6.42 -14.66
C ASN A 137 -13.25 -6.00 -13.94
N PRO A 138 -14.42 -6.61 -14.24
CA PRO A 138 -15.68 -6.23 -13.60
C PRO A 138 -15.71 -6.48 -12.09
N LYS A 139 -14.78 -7.30 -11.58
CA LYS A 139 -14.63 -7.62 -10.15
C LYS A 139 -13.57 -6.77 -9.45
N VAL A 140 -13.02 -5.74 -10.13
CA VAL A 140 -11.99 -4.88 -9.55
C VAL A 140 -12.43 -4.32 -8.19
N ALA A 141 -11.54 -4.43 -7.21
CA ALA A 141 -11.73 -3.85 -5.89
C ALA A 141 -10.97 -2.52 -5.79
N ILE A 142 -11.66 -1.46 -5.36
CA ILE A 142 -11.00 -0.18 -5.09
C ILE A 142 -10.68 -0.11 -3.59
N TRP A 143 -9.40 0.06 -3.27
CA TRP A 143 -8.91 0.13 -1.90
C TRP A 143 -8.30 1.50 -1.62
N TRP A 144 -8.14 1.83 -0.34
CA TRP A 144 -7.48 3.05 0.11
C TRP A 144 -6.11 2.75 0.69
N HIS A 145 -5.09 3.46 0.21
CA HIS A 145 -3.78 3.47 0.83
C HIS A 145 -3.72 4.60 1.86
N MET A 146 -3.72 4.25 3.14
CA MET A 146 -3.53 5.20 4.23
C MET A 146 -2.05 5.59 4.31
N THR A 147 -1.76 6.83 4.04
CA THR A 147 -0.41 7.40 4.12
C THR A 147 0.00 7.65 5.57
N TRP A 148 1.24 8.06 5.80
CA TRP A 148 1.84 8.26 7.11
C TRP A 148 2.05 9.74 7.43
N ALA A 149 2.10 10.06 8.74
CA ALA A 149 2.47 11.39 9.22
C ALA A 149 3.97 11.67 9.00
N TYR A 150 4.32 12.93 8.90
CA TYR A 150 5.70 13.38 8.75
C TYR A 150 6.55 13.09 10.01
N ALA A 151 7.87 13.14 9.87
CA ALA A 151 8.78 13.03 11.00
C ALA A 151 8.68 14.26 11.90
N LYS A 152 8.87 14.10 13.22
CA LYS A 152 8.85 15.20 14.20
C LYS A 152 9.86 16.31 13.89
N SER A 153 10.99 15.91 13.30
CA SER A 153 12.06 16.84 12.94
C SER A 153 11.81 17.62 11.65
N PHE A 154 10.76 17.27 10.89
CA PHE A 154 10.48 17.92 9.61
C PHE A 154 10.06 19.37 9.78
N LYS A 155 10.75 20.29 9.10
CA LYS A 155 10.49 21.73 9.14
C LYS A 155 10.03 22.21 7.77
N ASN A 156 8.73 22.34 7.60
CA ASN A 156 8.13 22.75 6.33
C ASN A 156 6.73 23.32 6.53
N ALA A 157 6.36 24.34 5.77
CA ALA A 157 5.03 24.94 5.82
C ALA A 157 3.89 23.91 5.65
N ASN A 158 4.09 22.86 4.88
CA ASN A 158 3.12 21.77 4.73
C ASN A 158 2.89 20.99 6.03
N PHE A 159 3.80 21.05 7.00
CA PHE A 159 3.65 20.43 8.30
C PHE A 159 3.06 21.39 9.33
N GLU A 160 3.26 22.68 9.12
CA GLU A 160 2.71 23.75 10.02
C GLU A 160 1.19 23.73 10.04
N ILE A 161 0.51 23.31 8.96
CA ILE A 161 -0.96 23.15 8.94
C ILE A 161 -1.46 22.13 9.97
N TYR A 162 -0.60 21.19 10.38
CA TYR A 162 -0.83 20.23 11.46
C TYR A 162 -0.20 20.68 12.79
N GLY A 163 0.20 21.97 12.90
CA GLY A 163 0.90 22.50 14.08
C GLY A 163 2.32 21.94 14.24
N SER A 164 2.94 21.41 13.18
CA SER A 164 4.22 20.68 13.24
C SER A 164 4.19 19.53 14.25
N ASP A 165 3.01 18.93 14.46
CA ASP A 165 2.78 17.85 15.40
C ASP A 165 2.48 16.53 14.65
N GLN A 166 3.37 15.57 14.81
CA GLN A 166 3.28 14.25 14.16
C GLN A 166 2.04 13.47 14.60
N GLN A 167 1.71 13.53 15.90
CA GLN A 167 0.55 12.81 16.44
C GLN A 167 -0.75 13.43 15.96
N ARG A 168 -0.82 14.76 15.93
CA ARG A 168 -1.96 15.48 15.36
C ARG A 168 -2.16 15.13 13.90
N MET A 169 -1.10 15.18 13.08
CA MET A 169 -1.20 14.81 11.66
C MET A 169 -1.70 13.38 11.49
N LEU A 170 -1.19 12.42 12.28
CA LEU A 170 -1.66 11.04 12.24
C LEU A 170 -3.14 10.93 12.61
N ASN A 171 -3.57 11.59 13.68
CA ASN A 171 -4.96 11.57 14.12
C ASN A 171 -5.90 12.17 13.05
N ASP A 172 -5.48 13.25 12.40
CA ASP A 172 -6.25 13.90 11.34
C ASP A 172 -6.33 12.97 10.09
N ILE A 173 -5.24 12.26 9.74
CA ILE A 173 -5.26 11.24 8.70
C ILE A 173 -6.24 10.12 9.05
N ILE A 174 -6.19 9.58 10.27
CA ILE A 174 -7.10 8.53 10.75
C ILE A 174 -8.55 9.01 10.66
N ASN A 175 -8.83 10.24 11.08
CA ASN A 175 -10.17 10.83 11.01
C ASN A 175 -10.67 10.94 9.57
N CYS A 176 -9.83 11.38 8.62
CA CYS A 176 -10.18 11.39 7.20
C CYS A 176 -10.45 9.99 6.65
N VAL A 177 -9.59 9.01 6.97
CA VAL A 177 -9.78 7.62 6.54
C VAL A 177 -11.08 7.05 7.10
N ARG A 178 -11.44 7.38 8.32
CA ARG A 178 -12.67 6.90 8.97
C ARG A 178 -13.93 7.54 8.41
N ASN A 179 -13.89 8.85 8.14
CA ASN A 179 -15.09 9.64 7.87
C ASN A 179 -15.28 9.99 6.39
N GLU A 180 -14.20 10.12 5.62
CA GLU A 180 -14.27 10.56 4.21
C GLU A 180 -14.16 9.40 3.22
N VAL A 181 -13.29 8.44 3.47
CA VAL A 181 -13.05 7.31 2.55
C VAL A 181 -14.30 6.45 2.33
N PRO A 182 -15.12 6.13 3.35
CA PRO A 182 -16.34 5.34 3.16
C PRO A 182 -17.39 6.03 2.27
N LYS A 183 -17.40 7.37 2.19
CA LYS A 183 -18.31 8.12 1.31
C LYS A 183 -18.10 7.79 -0.18
N ALA A 184 -16.92 7.26 -0.52
CA ALA A 184 -16.59 6.77 -1.86
C ALA A 184 -16.80 5.25 -2.03
N ASN A 185 -17.57 4.59 -1.15
CA ASN A 185 -17.79 3.14 -1.16
C ASN A 185 -16.49 2.32 -1.11
N ILE A 186 -15.45 2.84 -0.43
CA ILE A 186 -14.19 2.16 -0.19
C ILE A 186 -14.18 1.64 1.26
N SER A 187 -14.11 0.34 1.42
CA SER A 187 -14.14 -0.32 2.73
C SER A 187 -12.83 -1.01 3.12
N ARG A 188 -11.93 -1.19 2.17
CA ARG A 188 -10.62 -1.81 2.40
C ARG A 188 -9.54 -0.74 2.48
N ILE A 189 -8.80 -0.74 3.60
CA ILE A 189 -7.74 0.23 3.88
C ILE A 189 -6.43 -0.53 4.03
N ILE A 190 -5.39 -0.11 3.33
CA ILE A 190 -4.02 -0.57 3.57
C ILE A 190 -3.42 0.36 4.63
N PRO A 191 -3.20 -0.10 5.86
CA PRO A 191 -2.92 0.76 7.00
C PRO A 191 -1.44 1.13 7.14
N THR A 192 -0.77 1.49 6.04
CA THR A 192 0.66 1.80 6.02
C THR A 192 1.03 2.88 7.04
N GLY A 193 0.20 3.93 7.17
CA GLY A 193 0.43 4.99 8.15
C GLY A 193 0.46 4.49 9.59
N MET A 194 -0.35 3.47 9.92
CA MET A 194 -0.32 2.83 11.24
C MET A 194 0.92 1.97 11.43
N ALA A 195 1.30 1.17 10.43
CA ALA A 195 2.53 0.36 10.52
C ALA A 195 3.78 1.22 10.74
N ILE A 196 3.90 2.34 10.01
CA ILE A 196 4.97 3.32 10.22
C ILE A 196 4.91 3.94 11.62
N HIS A 197 3.72 4.25 12.11
CA HIS A 197 3.54 4.78 13.48
C HIS A 197 3.99 3.76 14.54
N LEU A 198 3.55 2.52 14.45
CA LEU A 198 3.95 1.44 15.36
C LEU A 198 5.47 1.22 15.31
N MET A 199 6.05 1.19 14.12
CA MET A 199 7.49 1.01 13.96
C MET A 199 8.31 2.17 14.58
N ARG A 200 7.77 3.39 14.64
CA ARG A 200 8.39 4.52 15.34
C ARG A 200 8.54 4.29 16.85
N TYR A 201 7.63 3.57 17.48
CA TYR A 201 7.79 3.18 18.89
C TYR A 201 8.97 2.21 19.10
N ARG A 202 9.29 1.42 18.08
CA ARG A 202 10.37 0.42 18.14
C ARG A 202 11.75 0.99 17.78
N LYS A 203 11.79 1.90 16.80
CA LYS A 203 13.06 2.38 16.19
C LYS A 203 13.25 3.89 16.30
N GLY A 204 12.35 4.59 16.99
CA GLY A 204 12.35 6.05 17.00
C GLY A 204 11.93 6.63 15.65
N ASP A 205 12.06 7.94 15.49
CA ASP A 205 11.62 8.67 14.30
C ASP A 205 12.69 8.65 13.17
N THR A 206 13.18 7.45 12.83
CA THR A 206 14.27 7.22 11.85
C THR A 206 13.79 6.63 10.53
N LEU A 207 12.48 6.54 10.33
CA LEU A 207 11.88 5.85 9.20
C LEU A 207 11.81 6.69 7.92
N ASN A 208 12.12 7.98 8.01
CA ASN A 208 12.08 8.92 6.90
C ASN A 208 13.50 9.36 6.49
N ARG A 209 13.74 9.55 5.16
CA ARG A 209 15.03 10.02 4.62
C ARG A 209 15.16 11.56 4.57
N ASP A 210 14.03 12.25 4.48
CA ASP A 210 13.97 13.72 4.28
C ASP A 210 12.84 14.37 5.10
N GLY A 211 12.35 13.67 6.13
CA GLY A 211 11.28 14.12 7.00
C GLY A 211 9.88 13.65 6.59
N TYR A 212 9.64 13.26 5.32
CA TYR A 212 8.32 12.79 4.89
C TYR A 212 8.37 11.53 3.98
N HIS A 213 9.34 11.38 3.09
CA HIS A 213 9.53 10.15 2.35
C HIS A 213 10.18 9.06 3.20
N LEU A 214 9.80 7.82 2.99
CA LEU A 214 10.36 6.70 3.74
C LEU A 214 11.83 6.44 3.39
N SER A 215 12.61 6.00 4.38
CA SER A 215 13.97 5.52 4.16
C SER A 215 13.95 4.32 3.20
N TYR A 216 14.99 4.21 2.38
CA TYR A 216 15.14 3.11 1.42
C TYR A 216 15.33 1.73 2.08
N THR A 217 15.46 1.69 3.39
CA THR A 217 15.63 0.50 4.19
C THR A 217 14.34 0.19 4.97
N ILE A 218 14.38 0.31 6.31
CA ILE A 218 13.28 -0.09 7.19
C ILE A 218 11.95 0.62 6.90
N GLY A 219 11.97 1.88 6.44
CA GLY A 219 10.74 2.60 6.12
C GLY A 219 9.97 1.97 4.96
N ARG A 220 10.63 1.82 3.79
CA ARG A 220 10.00 1.18 2.60
C ARG A 220 9.67 -0.28 2.87
N TYR A 221 10.53 -0.99 3.61
CA TYR A 221 10.29 -2.39 3.92
C TYR A 221 9.05 -2.59 4.80
N THR A 222 8.85 -1.76 5.83
CA THR A 222 7.62 -1.76 6.65
C THR A 222 6.38 -1.51 5.79
N ALA A 223 6.43 -0.52 4.90
CA ALA A 223 5.33 -0.24 3.98
C ALA A 223 5.04 -1.42 3.06
N ALA A 224 6.07 -2.02 2.46
CA ALA A 224 5.93 -3.18 1.58
C ALA A 224 5.39 -4.41 2.32
N CYS A 225 5.81 -4.66 3.58
CA CYS A 225 5.24 -5.72 4.43
C CYS A 225 3.73 -5.53 4.65
N THR A 226 3.30 -4.30 4.95
CA THR A 226 1.88 -3.97 5.14
C THR A 226 1.07 -4.23 3.87
N TRP A 227 1.58 -3.81 2.72
CA TRP A 227 0.94 -4.08 1.43
C TRP A 227 0.93 -5.57 1.09
N CYS A 228 2.02 -6.29 1.33
CA CYS A 228 2.11 -7.72 1.06
C CYS A 228 1.02 -8.49 1.80
N GLU A 229 0.88 -8.28 3.12
CA GLU A 229 -0.15 -8.96 3.91
C GLU A 229 -1.56 -8.62 3.44
N MET A 230 -1.83 -7.35 3.16
CA MET A 230 -3.15 -6.91 2.67
C MET A 230 -3.50 -7.52 1.32
N LEU A 231 -2.54 -7.61 0.39
CA LEU A 231 -2.77 -8.12 -0.97
C LEU A 231 -2.88 -9.64 -0.99
N THR A 232 -1.96 -10.35 -0.33
CA THR A 232 -1.92 -11.81 -0.35
C THR A 232 -2.93 -12.45 0.60
N GLY A 233 -3.30 -11.74 1.66
CA GLY A 233 -4.09 -12.27 2.79
C GLY A 233 -3.31 -13.25 3.65
N ARG A 234 -1.97 -13.32 3.49
CA ARG A 234 -1.07 -14.16 4.29
C ARG A 234 -0.32 -13.29 5.28
N ILE A 235 -0.20 -13.77 6.50
CA ILE A 235 0.57 -13.11 7.56
C ILE A 235 2.00 -12.87 7.07
N VAL A 236 2.47 -11.62 7.19
CA VAL A 236 3.80 -11.22 6.76
C VAL A 236 4.85 -11.47 7.84
N ASP A 237 4.45 -11.54 9.11
CA ASP A 237 5.37 -11.91 10.20
C ASP A 237 5.92 -13.32 9.95
N GLY A 238 7.25 -13.44 10.00
CA GLY A 238 7.97 -14.66 9.64
C GLY A 238 8.24 -14.83 8.14
N ASN A 239 7.96 -13.83 7.29
CA ASN A 239 8.35 -13.86 5.88
C ASN A 239 9.86 -14.05 5.74
N GLN A 240 10.28 -14.95 4.84
CA GLN A 240 11.67 -15.35 4.69
C GLN A 240 12.51 -14.39 3.83
N TYR A 241 11.90 -13.36 3.25
CA TYR A 241 12.60 -12.36 2.46
C TYR A 241 12.90 -11.10 3.27
N TRP A 242 14.13 -10.66 3.24
CA TRP A 242 14.57 -9.31 3.57
C TRP A 242 15.83 -8.96 2.77
N PRO A 243 16.01 -7.71 2.36
CA PRO A 243 17.21 -7.31 1.61
C PRO A 243 18.43 -7.27 2.51
N SER A 244 19.61 -7.53 1.96
CA SER A 244 20.89 -7.51 2.68
C SER A 244 21.22 -6.15 3.34
N THR A 245 20.56 -5.09 2.91
CA THR A 245 20.70 -3.73 3.48
C THR A 245 19.93 -3.53 4.79
N ILE A 246 19.11 -4.51 5.21
CA ILE A 246 18.34 -4.49 6.45
C ILE A 246 18.82 -5.64 7.33
N LYS A 247 19.13 -5.34 8.59
CA LYS A 247 19.48 -6.38 9.57
C LYS A 247 18.26 -7.27 9.83
N MET A 248 18.49 -8.56 10.03
CA MET A 248 17.42 -9.55 10.26
C MET A 248 16.47 -9.13 11.40
N ASP A 249 17.00 -8.62 12.51
CA ASP A 249 16.16 -8.21 13.65
C ASP A 249 15.29 -7.00 13.30
N ASP A 250 15.81 -6.05 12.51
CA ASP A 250 15.02 -4.92 12.02
C ASP A 250 13.94 -5.37 11.04
N ALA A 251 14.25 -6.34 10.16
CA ALA A 251 13.30 -6.91 9.23
C ALA A 251 12.14 -7.61 9.97
N LYS A 252 12.46 -8.40 11.00
CA LYS A 252 11.43 -9.03 11.86
C LYS A 252 10.53 -8.00 12.53
N LEU A 253 11.09 -6.93 13.08
CA LEU A 253 10.29 -5.85 13.65
C LEU A 253 9.37 -5.20 12.61
N CYS A 254 9.88 -4.93 11.41
CA CYS A 254 9.05 -4.38 10.33
C CYS A 254 7.88 -5.30 9.97
N GLN A 255 8.11 -6.60 9.90
CA GLN A 255 7.10 -7.61 9.63
C GLN A 255 6.05 -7.65 10.75
N GLN A 256 6.48 -7.67 12.01
CA GLN A 256 5.60 -7.68 13.18
C GLN A 256 4.72 -6.43 13.26
N GLU A 257 5.29 -5.24 13.12
CA GLU A 257 4.52 -3.99 13.20
C GLU A 257 3.59 -3.80 11.98
N ALA A 258 3.96 -4.33 10.81
CA ALA A 258 3.08 -4.39 9.65
C ALA A 258 1.88 -5.32 9.90
N HIS A 259 2.13 -6.53 10.43
CA HIS A 259 1.08 -7.48 10.81
C HIS A 259 0.15 -6.88 11.87
N GLU A 260 0.70 -6.28 12.93
CA GLU A 260 -0.10 -5.65 13.98
C GLU A 260 -1.01 -4.55 13.42
N ALA A 261 -0.50 -3.70 12.53
CA ALA A 261 -1.30 -2.66 11.89
C ALA A 261 -2.46 -3.24 11.06
N VAL A 262 -2.21 -4.32 10.32
CA VAL A 262 -3.25 -5.02 9.54
C VAL A 262 -4.26 -5.69 10.46
N PHE A 263 -3.80 -6.33 11.53
CA PHE A 263 -4.66 -6.96 12.52
C PHE A 263 -5.58 -5.94 13.21
N MET A 264 -5.02 -4.82 13.67
CA MET A 264 -5.79 -3.71 14.24
C MET A 264 -6.83 -3.16 13.25
N GLN A 265 -6.47 -3.03 11.97
CA GLN A 265 -7.41 -2.58 10.94
C GLN A 265 -8.56 -3.58 10.74
N ASN A 266 -8.29 -4.87 10.77
CA ASN A 266 -9.31 -5.91 10.64
C ASN A 266 -10.26 -5.95 11.83
N LEU A 267 -9.76 -5.78 13.06
CA LEU A 267 -10.59 -5.69 14.27
C LEU A 267 -11.50 -4.45 14.24
N ARG A 268 -11.00 -3.31 13.74
CA ARG A 268 -11.79 -2.07 13.65
C ARG A 268 -12.97 -2.15 12.69
N ARG A 269 -13.03 -3.17 11.82
CA ARG A 269 -14.24 -3.46 11.04
C ARG A 269 -15.42 -3.86 11.94
N TYR A 270 -15.15 -4.38 13.11
CA TYR A 270 -16.14 -4.89 14.05
C TYR A 270 -16.24 -4.07 15.33
N ALA A 271 -15.29 -3.19 15.60
CA ALA A 271 -15.30 -2.29 16.73
C ALA A 271 -15.69 -0.87 16.29
N ILE A 272 -16.83 -0.41 16.75
CA ILE A 272 -17.20 1.00 16.75
C ILE A 272 -16.28 1.63 17.80
N PHE A 273 -15.30 2.42 17.37
CA PHE A 273 -14.52 3.29 18.25
C PHE A 273 -15.21 4.63 18.40
#